data_f6404814c0c0675b2b98f4fa9992d1c5
#
_entry.id   f6404814c0c0675b2b98f4fa9992d1c5
#
_cell.length_a   1.000
_cell.length_b   1.000
_cell.length_c   1.000
_cell.angle_alpha   90.00
_cell.angle_beta   90.00
_cell.angle_gamma   90.00
#
_symmetry.space_group_name_H-M   'P 1'
#
loop_
_entity.id
_entity.type
_entity.pdbx_description
1 polymer ?
#
loop_
_entity_poly.entity_id
_entity_poly.type
_entity_poly.pdbx_seq_one_letter_code
_entity_poly.pdbx_strand_id
1 'polypeptide(L)'
;MAQMKDGMVKFLTSDEIQDLIKEMAAEIERDYAGKELVLICPLKGSVLFCADLARNIQNPLMIDFAHLTSPKGEGVRILKDISLDITGKHVLVCEEIIDYGRTLSFLCQRLLAGNPASLRIATLLDKPSRRELPIKPDYVGKTIDDRFVVGYGLDTEEVGRNYSDIYNFAN
;
A
#
# COMPACT_ATOMS: atom_id res chain seq x y z
N MET A 1 -8.32 -13.68 -22.72
CA MET A 1 -7.33 -13.50 -21.63
C MET A 1 -5.90 -13.24 -22.09
N ALA A 2 -5.52 -13.48 -23.34
CA ALA A 2 -4.19 -13.14 -23.85
C ALA A 2 -3.98 -11.65 -24.19
N GLN A 3 -5.05 -10.87 -24.28
CA GLN A 3 -5.02 -9.49 -24.82
C GLN A 3 -4.61 -8.39 -23.82
N MET A 4 -4.54 -8.65 -22.53
CA MET A 4 -4.20 -7.61 -21.54
C MET A 4 -2.73 -7.13 -21.60
N LYS A 5 -1.82 -7.90 -22.21
CA LYS A 5 -0.41 -7.49 -22.36
C LYS A 5 -0.11 -6.73 -23.66
N ASP A 6 -1.06 -6.66 -24.60
CA ASP A 6 -0.88 -5.93 -25.85
C ASP A 6 -0.84 -4.41 -25.52
N GLY A 7 0.25 -3.77 -25.89
CA GLY A 7 0.50 -2.34 -25.60
C GLY A 7 1.05 -2.04 -24.22
N MET A 8 1.29 -3.05 -23.36
CA MET A 8 1.92 -2.85 -22.05
C MET A 8 3.44 -2.94 -22.14
N VAL A 9 4.12 -1.99 -21.50
CA VAL A 9 5.57 -1.98 -21.35
C VAL A 9 5.91 -2.22 -19.89
N LYS A 10 6.90 -3.07 -19.65
CA LYS A 10 7.40 -3.32 -18.28
C LYS A 10 7.97 -2.04 -17.70
N PHE A 11 7.47 -1.67 -16.53
CA PHE A 11 7.86 -0.46 -15.80
C PHE A 11 8.76 -0.76 -14.61
N LEU A 12 8.43 -1.79 -13.83
CA LEU A 12 9.25 -2.33 -12.75
C LEU A 12 9.25 -3.86 -12.85
N THR A 13 10.42 -4.45 -12.77
CA THR A 13 10.58 -5.90 -12.68
C THR A 13 10.28 -6.39 -11.27
N SER A 14 9.94 -7.66 -11.15
CA SER A 14 9.79 -8.34 -9.86
C SER A 14 11.02 -8.18 -8.97
N ASP A 15 12.23 -8.29 -9.53
CA ASP A 15 13.47 -8.16 -8.78
C ASP A 15 13.66 -6.74 -8.24
N GLU A 16 13.42 -5.71 -9.06
CA GLU A 16 13.44 -4.30 -8.61
C GLU A 16 12.42 -4.04 -7.50
N ILE A 17 11.21 -4.63 -7.60
CA ILE A 17 10.18 -4.53 -6.55
C ILE A 17 10.69 -5.14 -5.25
N GLN A 18 11.28 -6.34 -5.32
CA GLN A 18 11.79 -7.03 -4.14
C GLN A 18 12.95 -6.26 -3.49
N ASP A 19 13.81 -5.62 -4.27
CA ASP A 19 14.92 -4.82 -3.73
C ASP A 19 14.39 -3.56 -3.01
N LEU A 20 13.42 -2.83 -3.59
CA LEU A 20 12.73 -1.71 -2.92
C LEU A 20 12.09 -2.15 -1.59
N ILE A 21 11.46 -3.31 -1.55
CA ILE A 21 10.83 -3.85 -0.35
C ILE A 21 11.86 -4.19 0.74
N LYS A 22 12.99 -4.80 0.38
CA LYS A 22 14.07 -5.13 1.32
C LYS A 22 14.67 -3.86 1.95
N GLU A 23 14.93 -2.84 1.14
CA GLU A 23 15.44 -1.56 1.62
C GLU A 23 14.46 -0.90 2.61
N MET A 24 13.17 -0.87 2.23
CA MET A 24 12.11 -0.33 3.08
C MET A 24 11.94 -1.12 4.38
N ALA A 25 11.96 -2.46 4.31
CA ALA A 25 11.88 -3.32 5.49
C ALA A 25 13.02 -3.06 6.48
N ALA A 26 14.25 -2.91 5.98
CA ALA A 26 15.42 -2.62 6.82
C ALA A 26 15.31 -1.23 7.49
N GLU A 27 14.71 -0.25 6.84
CA GLU A 27 14.44 1.07 7.45
C GLU A 27 13.37 0.97 8.53
N ILE A 28 12.27 0.27 8.26
CA ILE A 28 11.17 0.04 9.21
C ILE A 28 11.69 -0.72 10.44
N GLU A 29 12.52 -1.75 10.28
CA GLU A 29 13.09 -2.49 11.39
C GLU A 29 13.93 -1.62 12.33
N ARG A 30 14.73 -0.70 11.78
CA ARG A 30 15.50 0.25 12.60
C ARG A 30 14.58 1.17 13.41
N ASP A 31 13.53 1.70 12.77
CA ASP A 31 12.62 2.66 13.39
C ASP A 31 11.73 2.02 14.48
N TYR A 32 11.40 0.75 14.31
CA TYR A 32 10.52 0.00 15.21
C TYR A 32 11.24 -1.06 16.06
N ALA A 33 12.56 -0.97 16.20
CA ALA A 33 13.32 -1.88 17.07
C ALA A 33 12.76 -1.87 18.49
N GLY A 34 12.39 -3.06 19.01
CA GLY A 34 11.84 -3.24 20.36
C GLY A 34 10.38 -2.74 20.54
N LYS A 35 9.66 -2.42 19.47
CA LYS A 35 8.27 -1.94 19.51
C LYS A 35 7.33 -3.01 18.95
N GLU A 36 6.08 -3.03 19.46
CA GLU A 36 5.00 -3.83 18.86
C GLU A 36 4.49 -3.12 17.60
N LEU A 37 4.64 -3.76 16.45
CA LEU A 37 4.22 -3.22 15.16
C LEU A 37 2.98 -3.96 14.64
N VAL A 38 1.98 -3.19 14.21
CA VAL A 38 0.79 -3.69 13.51
C VAL A 38 0.82 -3.19 12.08
N LEU A 39 0.88 -4.10 11.11
CA LEU A 39 0.68 -3.79 9.70
C LEU A 39 -0.82 -3.79 9.38
N ILE A 40 -1.31 -2.73 8.80
CA ILE A 40 -2.68 -2.64 8.27
C ILE A 40 -2.59 -2.65 6.75
N CYS A 41 -3.21 -3.67 6.17
CA CYS A 41 -3.24 -3.91 4.73
C CYS A 41 -4.62 -3.54 4.16
N PRO A 42 -4.77 -2.41 3.46
CA PRO A 42 -6.00 -2.06 2.76
C PRO A 42 -6.23 -2.99 1.56
N LEU A 43 -7.33 -3.74 1.55
CA LEU A 43 -7.67 -4.65 0.47
C LEU A 43 -8.26 -3.87 -0.73
N LYS A 44 -8.03 -4.35 -1.96
CA LYS A 44 -7.42 -5.64 -2.38
C LYS A 44 -5.96 -5.48 -2.84
N GLY A 45 -5.59 -4.33 -3.38
CA GLY A 45 -4.35 -4.12 -4.14
C GLY A 45 -3.09 -4.31 -3.31
N SER A 46 -3.10 -3.84 -2.07
CA SER A 46 -1.92 -3.84 -1.21
C SER A 46 -1.51 -5.22 -0.67
N VAL A 47 -2.31 -6.27 -0.92
CA VAL A 47 -2.10 -7.60 -0.29
C VAL A 47 -0.73 -8.19 -0.63
N LEU A 48 -0.26 -8.07 -1.88
CA LEU A 48 1.04 -8.62 -2.29
C LEU A 48 2.18 -7.83 -1.67
N PHE A 49 2.11 -6.52 -1.73
CA PHE A 49 3.11 -5.63 -1.12
C PHE A 49 3.19 -5.84 0.39
N CYS A 50 2.07 -5.87 1.10
CA CYS A 50 2.02 -6.09 2.54
C CYS A 50 2.60 -7.45 2.92
N ALA A 51 2.27 -8.51 2.17
CA ALA A 51 2.78 -9.85 2.41
C ALA A 51 4.30 -9.93 2.23
N ASP A 52 4.83 -9.34 1.16
CA ASP A 52 6.27 -9.33 0.91
C ASP A 52 7.01 -8.44 1.92
N LEU A 53 6.50 -7.26 2.25
CA LEU A 53 7.07 -6.39 3.28
C LEU A 53 7.12 -7.10 4.64
N ALA A 54 6.01 -7.72 5.06
CA ALA A 54 5.93 -8.45 6.32
C ALA A 54 6.96 -9.58 6.43
N ARG A 55 7.21 -10.32 5.32
CA ARG A 55 8.19 -11.41 5.30
C ARG A 55 9.64 -10.93 5.32
N ASN A 56 9.90 -9.68 4.95
CA ASN A 56 11.22 -9.07 5.01
C ASN A 56 11.50 -8.39 6.35
N ILE A 57 10.50 -8.20 7.22
CA ILE A 57 10.66 -7.69 8.59
C ILE A 57 10.89 -8.88 9.52
N GLN A 58 12.02 -8.91 10.24
CA GLN A 58 12.40 -10.02 11.13
C GLN A 58 11.74 -9.92 12.51
N ASN A 59 11.45 -8.70 12.98
CA ASN A 59 10.77 -8.49 14.26
C ASN A 59 9.34 -9.07 14.22
N PRO A 60 8.88 -9.74 15.30
CA PRO A 60 7.49 -10.17 15.41
C PRO A 60 6.54 -9.01 15.21
N LEU A 61 5.53 -9.19 14.35
CA LEU A 61 4.52 -8.17 14.05
C LEU A 61 3.13 -8.80 13.94
N MET A 62 2.12 -7.96 14.07
CA MET A 62 0.72 -8.33 13.81
C MET A 62 0.29 -7.81 12.45
N ILE A 63 -0.62 -8.53 11.79
CA ILE A 63 -1.19 -8.11 10.51
C ILE A 63 -2.70 -8.10 10.63
N ASP A 64 -3.35 -7.04 10.14
CA ASP A 64 -4.79 -6.98 9.97
C ASP A 64 -5.14 -6.29 8.64
N PHE A 65 -6.38 -6.43 8.23
CA PHE A 65 -6.86 -6.00 6.93
C PHE A 65 -8.04 -5.05 7.10
N ALA A 66 -8.05 -3.99 6.30
CA ALA A 66 -9.22 -3.13 6.13
C ALA A 66 -9.69 -3.22 4.67
N HIS A 67 -10.99 -3.18 4.44
CA HIS A 67 -11.54 -3.11 3.09
C HIS A 67 -12.41 -1.87 2.95
N LEU A 68 -11.97 -0.97 2.10
CA LEU A 68 -12.68 0.28 1.82
C LEU A 68 -13.10 0.32 0.34
N THR A 69 -14.16 1.04 0.08
CA THR A 69 -14.63 1.34 -1.28
C THR A 69 -14.98 2.81 -1.39
N SER A 70 -14.80 3.36 -2.58
CA SER A 70 -15.15 4.76 -2.89
C SER A 70 -15.86 4.82 -4.24
N PRO A 71 -17.15 4.43 -4.31
CA PRO A 71 -17.93 4.50 -5.53
C PRO A 71 -18.00 5.94 -6.06
N LYS A 72 -18.07 6.10 -7.40
CA LYS A 72 -18.20 7.43 -8.01
C LYS A 72 -19.43 8.18 -7.47
N GLY A 73 -19.22 9.40 -6.99
CA GLY A 73 -20.30 10.26 -6.46
C GLY A 73 -20.73 9.92 -5.03
N GLU A 74 -20.14 8.92 -4.42
CA GLU A 74 -20.39 8.53 -3.03
C GLU A 74 -19.09 8.70 -2.20
N GLY A 75 -19.23 8.88 -0.89
CA GLY A 75 -18.09 8.96 0.01
C GLY A 75 -17.37 7.62 0.19
N VAL A 76 -16.26 7.64 0.90
CA VAL A 76 -15.53 6.41 1.28
C VAL A 76 -16.37 5.60 2.28
N ARG A 77 -16.48 4.30 2.08
CA ARG A 77 -17.18 3.36 2.95
C ARG A 77 -16.23 2.25 3.39
N ILE A 78 -16.35 1.83 4.66
CA ILE A 78 -15.66 0.66 5.18
C ILE A 78 -16.57 -0.57 4.97
N LEU A 79 -16.10 -1.55 4.22
CA LEU A 79 -16.76 -2.85 4.03
C LEU A 79 -16.30 -3.87 5.09
N LYS A 80 -15.01 -3.81 5.48
CA LYS A 80 -14.44 -4.54 6.61
C LYS A 80 -13.52 -3.61 7.39
N ASP A 81 -13.77 -3.43 8.64
CA ASP A 81 -12.87 -2.71 9.56
C ASP A 81 -11.81 -3.67 10.12
N ILE A 82 -10.77 -3.10 10.73
CA ILE A 82 -9.77 -3.88 11.45
C ILE A 82 -10.41 -4.65 12.61
N SER A 83 -9.84 -5.78 12.96
CA SER A 83 -10.28 -6.65 14.06
C SER A 83 -9.41 -6.52 15.30
N LEU A 84 -8.14 -6.10 15.11
CA LEU A 84 -7.18 -5.93 16.20
C LEU A 84 -7.46 -4.64 16.99
N ASP A 85 -7.26 -4.72 18.31
CA ASP A 85 -7.13 -3.53 19.15
C ASP A 85 -5.74 -2.92 18.93
N ILE A 86 -5.72 -1.70 18.41
CA ILE A 86 -4.50 -0.94 18.10
C ILE A 86 -4.16 0.11 19.15
N THR A 87 -4.92 0.17 20.26
CA THR A 87 -4.68 1.14 21.35
C THR A 87 -3.26 1.01 21.89
N GLY A 88 -2.51 2.10 21.85
CA GLY A 88 -1.12 2.16 22.33
C GLY A 88 -0.09 1.39 21.47
N LYS A 89 -0.49 0.78 20.34
CA LYS A 89 0.41 0.08 19.43
C LYS A 89 0.95 0.99 18.32
N HIS A 90 2.08 0.63 17.75
CA HIS A 90 2.60 1.29 16.55
C HIS A 90 1.93 0.71 15.32
N VAL A 91 1.29 1.56 14.51
CA VAL A 91 0.55 1.15 13.31
C VAL A 91 1.28 1.62 12.05
N LEU A 92 1.44 0.72 11.09
CA LEU A 92 1.95 0.99 9.76
C LEU A 92 0.91 0.57 8.71
N VAL A 93 0.39 1.52 7.96
CA VAL A 93 -0.50 1.27 6.83
C VAL A 93 0.35 0.98 5.59
N CYS A 94 0.09 -0.14 4.92
CA CYS A 94 0.86 -0.60 3.76
C CYS A 94 0.02 -0.49 2.48
N GLU A 95 0.29 0.52 1.65
CA GLU A 95 -0.42 0.76 0.38
C GLU A 95 0.45 0.38 -0.82
N GLU A 96 -0.12 -0.24 -1.86
CA GLU A 96 0.61 -0.51 -3.09
C GLU A 96 0.88 0.75 -3.89
N ILE A 97 -0.04 1.72 -3.86
CA ILE A 97 0.11 3.01 -4.53
C ILE A 97 -0.70 4.09 -3.82
N ILE A 98 -0.13 5.27 -3.68
CA ILE A 98 -0.87 6.46 -3.24
C ILE A 98 -1.09 7.37 -4.44
N ASP A 99 -2.35 7.46 -4.88
CA ASP A 99 -2.82 8.34 -5.95
C ASP A 99 -3.41 9.64 -5.34
N TYR A 100 -4.70 9.89 -5.40
CA TYR A 100 -5.37 11.07 -4.81
C TYR A 100 -5.27 11.14 -3.28
N GLY A 101 -5.10 10.00 -2.61
CA GLY A 101 -4.98 9.92 -1.17
C GLY A 101 -6.30 9.94 -0.39
N ARG A 102 -7.46 10.00 -1.04
CA ARG A 102 -8.77 10.13 -0.40
C ARG A 102 -9.09 8.94 0.51
N THR A 103 -9.02 7.73 -0.02
CA THR A 103 -9.33 6.48 0.71
C THR A 103 -8.35 6.26 1.85
N LEU A 104 -7.06 6.48 1.59
CA LEU A 104 -6.02 6.34 2.59
C LEU A 104 -6.16 7.37 3.72
N SER A 105 -6.47 8.63 3.40
CA SER A 105 -6.72 9.67 4.41
C SER A 105 -7.90 9.30 5.33
N PHE A 106 -8.99 8.78 4.75
CA PHE A 106 -10.13 8.31 5.53
C PHE A 106 -9.75 7.14 6.45
N LEU A 107 -9.01 6.15 5.94
CA LEU A 107 -8.52 5.03 6.74
C LEU A 107 -7.63 5.52 7.89
N CYS A 108 -6.67 6.41 7.61
CA CYS A 108 -5.79 6.95 8.64
C CYS A 108 -6.56 7.67 9.76
N GLN A 109 -7.57 8.47 9.41
CA GLN A 109 -8.43 9.12 10.41
C GLN A 109 -9.20 8.08 11.25
N ARG A 110 -9.72 7.02 10.62
CA ARG A 110 -10.39 5.92 11.33
C ARG A 110 -9.45 5.21 12.29
N LEU A 111 -8.20 4.94 11.88
CA LEU A 111 -7.19 4.29 12.71
C LEU A 111 -6.73 5.17 13.87
N LEU A 112 -6.55 6.48 13.64
CA LEU A 112 -6.19 7.43 14.70
C LEU A 112 -7.24 7.51 15.81
N ALA A 113 -8.53 7.31 15.49
CA ALA A 113 -9.60 7.23 16.49
C ALA A 113 -9.45 6.00 17.43
N GLY A 114 -8.64 4.99 17.08
CA GLY A 114 -8.27 3.86 17.93
C GLY A 114 -7.11 4.14 18.89
N ASN A 115 -6.63 5.39 18.97
CA ASN A 115 -5.55 5.83 19.86
C ASN A 115 -4.25 4.99 19.75
N PRO A 116 -3.68 4.78 18.57
CA PRO A 116 -2.39 4.11 18.43
C PRO A 116 -1.27 4.99 19.03
N ALA A 117 -0.16 4.36 19.43
CA ALA A 117 1.04 5.08 19.87
C ALA A 117 1.69 5.87 18.73
N SER A 118 1.61 5.36 17.50
CA SER A 118 1.97 6.06 16.27
C SER A 118 1.21 5.48 15.09
N LEU A 119 1.03 6.30 14.05
CA LEU A 119 0.54 5.85 12.74
C LEU A 119 1.50 6.39 11.68
N ARG A 120 2.04 5.49 10.87
CA ARG A 120 2.87 5.79 9.70
C ARG A 120 2.35 5.07 8.46
N ILE A 121 2.84 5.46 7.30
CA ILE A 121 2.42 4.96 6.00
C ILE A 121 3.64 4.48 5.22
N ALA A 122 3.60 3.23 4.74
CA ALA A 122 4.50 2.70 3.76
C ALA A 122 3.77 2.52 2.43
N THR A 123 4.39 2.94 1.33
CA THR A 123 3.84 2.74 -0.01
C THR A 123 4.90 2.25 -0.97
N LEU A 124 4.53 1.30 -1.84
CA LEU A 124 5.44 0.86 -2.89
C LEU A 124 5.59 1.94 -3.96
N LEU A 125 4.48 2.54 -4.41
CA LEU A 125 4.48 3.61 -5.40
C LEU A 125 3.81 4.88 -4.84
N ASP A 126 4.41 6.04 -5.12
CA ASP A 126 3.85 7.34 -4.73
C ASP A 126 3.69 8.26 -5.95
N LYS A 127 2.50 8.84 -6.13
CA LYS A 127 2.17 9.84 -7.15
C LYS A 127 1.87 11.21 -6.51
N PRO A 128 2.86 11.96 -6.05
CA PRO A 128 2.62 13.21 -5.34
C PRO A 128 1.93 14.28 -6.20
N SER A 129 2.10 14.25 -7.53
CA SER A 129 1.45 15.19 -8.46
C SER A 129 -0.07 15.05 -8.53
N ARG A 130 -0.62 13.90 -8.13
CA ARG A 130 -2.07 13.65 -8.11
C ARG A 130 -2.74 13.90 -6.78
N ARG A 131 -1.96 14.26 -5.77
CA ARG A 131 -2.44 14.38 -4.40
C ARG A 131 -3.50 15.48 -4.25
N GLU A 132 -4.67 15.14 -3.72
CA GLU A 132 -5.75 16.09 -3.41
C GLU A 132 -5.85 16.41 -1.92
N LEU A 133 -5.37 15.50 -1.06
CA LEU A 133 -5.35 15.67 0.39
C LEU A 133 -3.91 15.67 0.89
N PRO A 134 -3.61 16.39 2.00
CA PRO A 134 -2.24 16.54 2.50
C PRO A 134 -1.77 15.28 3.24
N ILE A 135 -1.82 14.13 2.57
CA ILE A 135 -1.30 12.87 3.06
C ILE A 135 0.11 12.63 2.50
N LYS A 136 1.03 12.31 3.38
CA LYS A 136 2.43 12.05 3.03
C LYS A 136 2.84 10.69 3.58
N PRO A 137 3.36 9.77 2.75
CA PRO A 137 3.95 8.53 3.24
C PRO A 137 5.25 8.78 3.99
N ASP A 138 5.55 7.93 4.96
CA ASP A 138 6.79 7.92 5.74
C ASP A 138 7.87 7.08 5.05
N TYR A 139 7.45 5.99 4.39
CA TYR A 139 8.33 5.09 3.63
C TYR A 139 7.81 4.97 2.21
N VAL A 140 8.69 5.19 1.23
CA VAL A 140 8.36 5.20 -0.20
C VAL A 140 9.32 4.31 -0.97
N GLY A 141 8.81 3.29 -1.66
CA GLY A 141 9.61 2.48 -2.55
C GLY A 141 10.05 3.28 -3.78
N LYS A 142 9.10 3.84 -4.53
CA LYS A 142 9.39 4.63 -5.72
C LYS A 142 8.37 5.74 -5.94
N THR A 143 8.85 6.97 -6.11
CA THR A 143 8.02 8.08 -6.61
C THR A 143 7.90 7.99 -8.12
N ILE A 144 6.68 8.13 -8.64
CA ILE A 144 6.38 8.05 -10.07
C ILE A 144 5.53 9.25 -10.53
N ASP A 145 5.57 9.52 -11.82
CA ASP A 145 4.69 10.49 -12.48
C ASP A 145 3.24 9.96 -12.60
N ASP A 146 2.37 10.76 -13.19
CA ASP A 146 0.98 10.35 -13.45
C ASP A 146 0.89 9.40 -14.65
N ARG A 147 1.20 8.14 -14.42
CA ARG A 147 1.02 7.04 -15.38
C ARG A 147 0.08 5.99 -14.83
N PHE A 148 -0.66 5.34 -15.72
CA PHE A 148 -1.49 4.19 -15.34
C PHE A 148 -0.63 2.93 -15.28
N VAL A 149 -0.67 2.24 -14.15
CA VAL A 149 0.16 1.06 -13.87
C VAL A 149 -0.69 -0.13 -13.43
N VAL A 150 -0.28 -1.33 -13.83
CA VAL A 150 -0.97 -2.61 -13.56
C VAL A 150 0.06 -3.68 -13.21
N GLY A 151 -0.28 -4.55 -12.30
CA GLY A 151 0.58 -5.65 -11.83
C GLY A 151 0.97 -5.49 -10.38
N TYR A 152 1.39 -6.57 -9.75
CA TYR A 152 1.81 -6.63 -8.36
C TYR A 152 0.77 -5.98 -7.41
N GLY A 153 -0.47 -6.47 -7.48
CA GLY A 153 -1.62 -5.96 -6.71
C GLY A 153 -2.45 -4.91 -7.43
N LEU A 154 -1.83 -4.09 -8.30
CA LEU A 154 -2.51 -3.09 -9.11
C LEU A 154 -3.34 -3.75 -10.23
N ASP A 155 -4.50 -3.18 -10.53
CA ASP A 155 -5.45 -3.75 -11.48
C ASP A 155 -5.93 -2.78 -12.57
N THR A 156 -6.54 -3.40 -13.58
CA THR A 156 -7.49 -2.74 -14.45
C THR A 156 -8.73 -3.62 -14.55
N GLU A 157 -9.90 -3.09 -14.19
CA GLU A 157 -11.16 -3.84 -14.19
C GLU A 157 -11.08 -5.19 -13.43
N GLU A 158 -10.48 -5.17 -12.24
CA GLU A 158 -10.27 -6.33 -11.34
C GLU A 158 -9.30 -7.40 -11.85
N VAL A 159 -8.60 -7.18 -12.96
CA VAL A 159 -7.62 -8.14 -13.51
C VAL A 159 -6.21 -7.56 -13.55
N GLY A 160 -5.20 -8.43 -13.60
CA GLY A 160 -3.77 -8.05 -13.69
C GLY A 160 -3.04 -8.01 -12.34
N ARG A 161 -3.73 -8.04 -11.20
CA ARG A 161 -3.10 -8.00 -9.86
C ARG A 161 -2.07 -9.11 -9.64
N ASN A 162 -2.21 -10.23 -10.32
CA ASN A 162 -1.34 -11.41 -10.22
C ASN A 162 -0.05 -11.35 -11.05
N TYR A 163 0.17 -10.29 -11.81
CA TYR A 163 1.46 -10.14 -12.50
C TYR A 163 2.56 -9.86 -11.48
N SER A 164 3.71 -10.52 -11.67
CA SER A 164 4.86 -10.32 -10.77
C SER A 164 5.58 -8.99 -11.02
N ASP A 165 5.54 -8.51 -12.26
CA ASP A 165 6.08 -7.21 -12.65
C ASP A 165 4.97 -6.14 -12.65
N ILE A 166 5.37 -4.86 -12.60
CA ILE A 166 4.47 -3.73 -12.84
C ILE A 166 4.68 -3.23 -14.26
N TYR A 167 3.59 -3.00 -14.97
CA TYR A 167 3.53 -2.55 -16.35
C TYR A 167 2.84 -1.19 -16.44
N ASN A 168 3.20 -0.38 -17.44
CA ASN A 168 2.43 0.78 -17.87
C ASN A 168 2.02 0.62 -19.34
N PHE A 169 1.01 1.36 -19.78
CA PHE A 169 0.67 1.43 -21.19
C PHE A 169 1.66 2.35 -21.90
N ALA A 170 2.15 1.93 -23.08
CA ALA A 170 2.89 2.82 -23.96
C ALA A 170 1.97 3.96 -24.42
N ASN A 171 2.40 5.20 -24.22
CA ASN A 171 1.73 6.39 -24.77
C ASN A 171 1.84 6.39 -26.29
#